data_743d6489de59d6dd3c87867cda2a6ba4
#
_entry.id   743d6489de59d6dd3c87867cda2a6ba4
#
_cell.length_a   1.000
_cell.length_b   1.000
_cell.length_c   1.000
_cell.angle_alpha   90.00
_cell.angle_beta   90.00
_cell.angle_gamma   90.00
#
_symmetry.space_group_name_H-M   'P 1'
#
loop_
_entity.id
_entity.type
_entity.pdbx_description
1 polymer ?
#
loop_
_entity_poly.entity_id
_entity_poly.type
_entity_poly.pdbx_seq_one_letter_code
_entity_poly.pdbx_strand_id
1 'polypeptide(L)'
;MRKFLTLLAMIAISASVFAQKEVTKFMGIPVDGSPTEMIKKLKTKGFKTDEDFIQAVKRGSVDWDGPELLIGRFNGEKVRVSLLVEQNKVCRICLSDKNNRDETQIKIRFNTLVRQFENNDKYVYFYEQTIADDEDISYQMTVNKKQYEAVFGQKGEDGTIDEKRIVWFTIVEGSDGYKIAMFYDNKYNEADGSDL
;
A
#
# COMPACT_ATOMS: atom_id res chain seq x y z
N MET A 1 -6.92 -51.63 -16.67
CA MET A 1 -5.98 -51.11 -15.64
C MET A 1 -5.22 -49.85 -16.06
N ARG A 2 -4.69 -49.70 -17.29
CA ARG A 2 -3.96 -48.49 -17.73
C ARG A 2 -4.82 -47.19 -17.70
N LYS A 3 -6.12 -47.25 -18.02
CA LYS A 3 -7.01 -46.05 -18.00
C LYS A 3 -7.36 -45.55 -16.61
N PHE A 4 -7.34 -46.43 -15.60
CA PHE A 4 -7.57 -46.03 -14.19
C PHE A 4 -6.36 -45.31 -13.57
N LEU A 5 -5.15 -45.71 -13.97
CA LEU A 5 -3.92 -45.06 -13.50
C LEU A 5 -3.78 -43.61 -14.05
N THR A 6 -4.23 -43.38 -15.28
CA THR A 6 -4.22 -42.01 -15.85
C THR A 6 -5.21 -41.08 -15.20
N LEU A 7 -6.38 -41.60 -14.80
CA LEU A 7 -7.38 -40.80 -14.08
C LEU A 7 -6.91 -40.42 -12.67
N LEU A 8 -6.25 -41.38 -11.97
CA LEU A 8 -5.68 -41.11 -10.64
C LEU A 8 -4.53 -40.09 -10.68
N ALA A 9 -3.70 -40.11 -11.74
CA ALA A 9 -2.63 -39.13 -11.93
C ALA A 9 -3.17 -37.74 -12.23
N MET A 10 -4.28 -37.59 -12.96
CA MET A 10 -4.93 -36.28 -13.19
C MET A 10 -5.57 -35.72 -11.93
N ILE A 11 -6.13 -36.56 -11.06
CA ILE A 11 -6.70 -36.13 -9.77
C ILE A 11 -5.58 -35.70 -8.79
N ALA A 12 -4.42 -36.37 -8.83
CA ALA A 12 -3.28 -36.00 -7.99
C ALA A 12 -2.64 -34.67 -8.41
N ILE A 13 -2.67 -34.31 -9.70
CA ILE A 13 -2.17 -33.03 -10.20
C ILE A 13 -3.13 -31.88 -9.86
N SER A 14 -4.43 -32.15 -9.79
CA SER A 14 -5.42 -31.14 -9.39
C SER A 14 -5.46 -30.86 -7.87
N ALA A 15 -4.91 -31.75 -7.04
CA ALA A 15 -4.86 -31.59 -5.59
C ALA A 15 -3.66 -30.77 -5.09
N SER A 16 -2.70 -30.46 -5.97
CA SER A 16 -1.54 -29.61 -5.65
C SER A 16 -1.70 -28.15 -6.07
N VAL A 17 -2.93 -27.67 -6.18
CA VAL A 17 -3.18 -26.24 -6.03
C VAL A 17 -2.92 -25.93 -4.54
N PHE A 18 -1.64 -25.74 -4.21
CA PHE A 18 -1.30 -25.06 -2.97
C PHE A 18 -2.17 -23.81 -2.95
N ALA A 19 -3.05 -23.72 -1.97
CA ALA A 19 -3.80 -22.50 -1.73
C ALA A 19 -2.76 -21.41 -1.57
N GLN A 20 -2.49 -20.67 -2.65
CA GLN A 20 -1.52 -19.59 -2.62
C GLN A 20 -2.06 -18.62 -1.56
N LYS A 21 -1.28 -18.42 -0.52
CA LYS A 21 -1.69 -17.60 0.60
C LYS A 21 -2.10 -16.23 0.07
N GLU A 22 -3.34 -15.84 0.36
CA GLU A 22 -3.81 -14.54 -0.09
C GLU A 22 -3.02 -13.43 0.58
N VAL A 23 -2.53 -12.50 -0.22
CA VAL A 23 -1.77 -11.34 0.21
C VAL A 23 -2.57 -10.06 -0.07
N THR A 24 -2.17 -8.96 0.55
CA THR A 24 -2.72 -7.64 0.27
C THR A 24 -2.67 -7.35 -1.22
N LYS A 25 -3.75 -6.76 -1.77
CA LYS A 25 -3.84 -6.38 -3.19
C LYS A 25 -3.97 -4.86 -3.30
N PHE A 26 -3.15 -4.25 -4.16
CA PHE A 26 -3.27 -2.86 -4.58
C PHE A 26 -3.81 -2.79 -6.01
N MET A 27 -4.97 -2.18 -6.23
CA MET A 27 -5.66 -2.13 -7.53
C MET A 27 -5.80 -3.52 -8.19
N GLY A 28 -6.01 -4.56 -7.38
CA GLY A 28 -6.09 -5.96 -7.83
C GLY A 28 -4.74 -6.63 -8.09
N ILE A 29 -3.62 -5.94 -7.90
CA ILE A 29 -2.27 -6.50 -8.00
C ILE A 29 -1.87 -7.02 -6.63
N PRO A 30 -1.52 -8.31 -6.46
CA PRO A 30 -0.95 -8.83 -5.22
C PRO A 30 0.34 -8.08 -4.86
N VAL A 31 0.47 -7.64 -3.61
CA VAL A 31 1.68 -7.03 -3.06
C VAL A 31 2.67 -8.14 -2.76
N ASP A 32 3.30 -8.66 -3.81
CA ASP A 32 4.22 -9.80 -3.75
C ASP A 32 5.05 -9.87 -5.04
N GLY A 33 6.09 -10.71 -5.01
CA GLY A 33 6.99 -10.94 -6.12
C GLY A 33 8.13 -9.92 -6.20
N SER A 34 8.89 -9.96 -7.28
CA SER A 34 10.05 -9.09 -7.46
C SER A 34 9.65 -7.63 -7.72
N PRO A 35 10.48 -6.65 -7.31
CA PRO A 35 10.21 -5.23 -7.56
C PRO A 35 10.07 -4.92 -9.05
N THR A 36 10.85 -5.57 -9.92
CA THR A 36 10.77 -5.39 -11.38
C THR A 36 9.41 -5.80 -11.94
N GLU A 37 8.89 -6.95 -11.52
CA GLU A 37 7.57 -7.41 -11.94
C GLU A 37 6.45 -6.51 -11.39
N MET A 38 6.57 -6.06 -10.14
CA MET A 38 5.62 -5.13 -9.54
C MET A 38 5.56 -3.81 -10.32
N ILE A 39 6.71 -3.21 -10.63
CA ILE A 39 6.80 -1.99 -11.44
C ILE A 39 6.11 -2.20 -12.80
N LYS A 40 6.38 -3.33 -13.47
CA LYS A 40 5.73 -3.66 -14.74
C LYS A 40 4.21 -3.74 -14.60
N LYS A 41 3.69 -4.40 -13.57
CA LYS A 41 2.24 -4.49 -13.28
C LYS A 41 1.64 -3.12 -12.98
N LEU A 42 2.31 -2.28 -12.19
CA LEU A 42 1.86 -0.93 -11.89
C LEU A 42 1.80 -0.05 -13.16
N LYS A 43 2.78 -0.20 -14.07
CA LYS A 43 2.76 0.50 -15.36
C LYS A 43 1.55 0.10 -16.22
N THR A 44 1.07 -1.14 -16.17
CA THR A 44 -0.17 -1.54 -16.85
C THR A 44 -1.43 -0.90 -16.25
N LYS A 45 -1.36 -0.42 -15.00
CA LYS A 45 -2.43 0.33 -14.34
C LYS A 45 -2.37 1.84 -14.56
N GLY A 46 -1.47 2.30 -15.44
CA GLY A 46 -1.36 3.70 -15.84
C GLY A 46 -0.34 4.52 -15.03
N PHE A 47 0.40 3.88 -14.13
CA PHE A 47 1.55 4.53 -13.51
C PHE A 47 2.69 4.67 -14.51
N LYS A 48 3.49 5.71 -14.36
CA LYS A 48 4.65 6.01 -15.21
C LYS A 48 5.85 6.29 -14.32
N THR A 49 7.03 6.15 -14.85
CA THR A 49 8.27 6.59 -14.21
C THR A 49 8.18 8.05 -13.77
N ASP A 50 8.58 8.39 -12.56
CA ASP A 50 8.67 9.78 -12.09
C ASP A 50 9.99 10.40 -12.61
N GLU A 51 9.95 10.91 -13.85
CA GLU A 51 11.13 11.47 -14.51
C GLU A 51 11.72 12.66 -13.75
N ASP A 52 10.88 13.50 -13.13
CA ASP A 52 11.34 14.64 -12.32
C ASP A 52 12.21 14.15 -11.16
N PHE A 53 11.78 13.04 -10.52
CA PHE A 53 12.53 12.44 -9.43
C PHE A 53 13.84 11.82 -9.91
N ILE A 54 13.82 11.09 -11.03
CA ILE A 54 15.05 10.53 -11.62
C ILE A 54 16.06 11.64 -11.93
N GLN A 55 15.62 12.77 -12.46
CA GLN A 55 16.51 13.89 -12.70
C GLN A 55 17.04 14.51 -11.42
N ALA A 56 16.27 14.53 -10.34
CA ALA A 56 16.73 14.99 -9.02
C ALA A 56 17.82 14.06 -8.44
N VAL A 57 17.65 12.75 -8.55
CA VAL A 57 18.65 11.75 -8.16
C VAL A 57 19.93 11.91 -9.00
N LYS A 58 19.81 12.00 -10.32
CA LYS A 58 20.96 12.18 -11.21
C LYS A 58 21.77 13.45 -10.93
N ARG A 59 21.12 14.51 -10.45
CA ARG A 59 21.78 15.78 -10.06
C ARG A 59 22.36 15.74 -8.64
N GLY A 60 22.19 14.63 -7.91
CA GLY A 60 22.60 14.51 -6.51
C GLY A 60 21.76 15.34 -5.54
N SER A 61 20.60 15.85 -5.97
CA SER A 61 19.68 16.60 -5.10
C SER A 61 18.88 15.71 -4.15
N VAL A 62 18.79 14.41 -4.48
CA VAL A 62 18.14 13.36 -3.67
C VAL A 62 19.02 12.13 -3.73
N ASP A 63 19.30 11.58 -2.57
CA ASP A 63 19.95 10.26 -2.45
C ASP A 63 18.86 9.18 -2.46
N TRP A 64 18.96 8.23 -3.39
CA TRP A 64 17.99 7.16 -3.56
C TRP A 64 18.62 5.94 -4.20
N ASP A 65 18.62 4.84 -3.48
CA ASP A 65 19.12 3.53 -3.90
C ASP A 65 18.01 2.48 -4.08
N GLY A 66 16.77 2.87 -3.81
CA GLY A 66 15.60 2.01 -3.90
C GLY A 66 15.11 1.75 -5.33
N PRO A 67 14.05 0.94 -5.49
CA PRO A 67 13.41 0.69 -6.78
C PRO A 67 12.92 1.97 -7.46
N GLU A 68 12.69 1.87 -8.78
CA GLU A 68 12.16 2.96 -9.60
C GLU A 68 10.88 3.56 -8.96
N LEU A 69 10.87 4.89 -8.80
CA LEU A 69 9.68 5.62 -8.36
C LEU A 69 8.72 5.84 -9.52
N LEU A 70 7.45 5.61 -9.23
CA LEU A 70 6.39 5.81 -10.20
C LEU A 70 5.49 6.98 -9.79
N ILE A 71 4.81 7.55 -10.79
CA ILE A 71 3.80 8.57 -10.62
C ILE A 71 2.55 8.20 -11.40
N GLY A 72 1.38 8.45 -10.82
CA GLY A 72 0.11 8.13 -11.47
C GLY A 72 -1.07 8.76 -10.74
N ARG A 73 -2.26 8.23 -11.02
CA ARG A 73 -3.48 8.63 -10.31
C ARG A 73 -4.03 7.46 -9.49
N PHE A 74 -4.38 7.77 -8.26
CA PHE A 74 -5.09 6.85 -7.38
C PHE A 74 -6.15 7.62 -6.59
N ASN A 75 -7.38 7.10 -6.58
CA ASN A 75 -8.51 7.72 -5.87
C ASN A 75 -8.69 9.22 -6.20
N GLY A 76 -8.62 9.57 -7.50
CA GLY A 76 -8.76 10.94 -8.00
C GLY A 76 -7.52 11.82 -7.85
N GLU A 77 -6.55 11.43 -7.04
CA GLU A 77 -5.37 12.21 -6.73
C GLU A 77 -4.13 11.80 -7.55
N LYS A 78 -3.23 12.74 -7.77
CA LYS A 78 -1.91 12.47 -8.32
C LYS A 78 -1.02 12.00 -7.18
N VAL A 79 -0.50 10.77 -7.30
CA VAL A 79 0.31 10.13 -6.26
C VAL A 79 1.65 9.69 -6.80
N ARG A 80 2.67 9.72 -5.95
CA ARG A 80 3.94 9.03 -6.14
C ARG A 80 3.86 7.67 -5.49
N VAL A 81 4.43 6.65 -6.14
CA VAL A 81 4.45 5.27 -5.65
C VAL A 81 5.88 4.81 -5.52
N SER A 82 6.21 4.27 -4.35
CA SER A 82 7.46 3.56 -4.08
C SER A 82 7.17 2.16 -3.55
N LEU A 83 8.17 1.30 -3.59
CA LEU A 83 8.11 -0.07 -3.11
C LEU A 83 9.09 -0.25 -1.95
N LEU A 84 8.63 -0.88 -0.86
CA LEU A 84 9.52 -1.45 0.13
C LEU A 84 9.76 -2.92 -0.25
N VAL A 85 11.03 -3.32 -0.22
CA VAL A 85 11.48 -4.62 -0.69
C VAL A 85 12.33 -5.27 0.39
N GLU A 86 12.00 -6.48 0.76
CA GLU A 86 12.78 -7.31 1.67
C GLU A 86 13.10 -8.65 1.00
N GLN A 87 14.32 -9.11 1.10
CA GLN A 87 14.78 -10.36 0.50
C GLN A 87 14.37 -10.51 -0.98
N ASN A 88 14.47 -9.41 -1.76
CA ASN A 88 14.06 -9.32 -3.16
C ASN A 88 12.56 -9.56 -3.42
N LYS A 89 11.71 -9.40 -2.41
CA LYS A 89 10.25 -9.45 -2.51
C LYS A 89 9.64 -8.13 -2.07
N VAL A 90 8.59 -7.72 -2.77
CA VAL A 90 7.82 -6.54 -2.36
C VAL A 90 7.01 -6.89 -1.12
N CYS A 91 7.26 -6.19 -0.02
CA CYS A 91 6.50 -6.31 1.23
C CYS A 91 5.51 -5.16 1.41
N ARG A 92 5.74 -4.00 0.76
CA ARG A 92 4.85 -2.83 0.87
C ARG A 92 4.82 -2.01 -0.40
N ILE A 93 3.64 -1.52 -0.76
CA ILE A 93 3.46 -0.43 -1.72
C ILE A 93 3.15 0.84 -0.93
N CYS A 94 3.99 1.87 -1.10
CA CYS A 94 3.83 3.17 -0.48
C CYS A 94 3.31 4.17 -1.50
N LEU A 95 2.22 4.86 -1.18
CA LEU A 95 1.69 5.97 -1.96
C LEU A 95 1.85 7.27 -1.17
N SER A 96 2.20 8.34 -1.86
CA SER A 96 2.19 9.68 -1.26
C SER A 96 1.49 10.64 -2.21
N ASP A 97 0.55 11.42 -1.71
CA ASP A 97 -0.04 12.51 -2.48
C ASP A 97 1.09 13.41 -3.02
N LYS A 98 1.04 13.76 -4.31
CA LYS A 98 2.09 14.62 -4.90
C LYS A 98 1.98 16.06 -4.41
N ASN A 99 0.77 16.55 -4.22
CA ASN A 99 0.49 17.93 -3.85
C ASN A 99 0.32 18.05 -2.33
N ASN A 100 0.92 19.10 -1.77
CA ASN A 100 0.66 19.51 -0.40
C ASN A 100 -0.73 20.15 -0.30
N ARG A 101 -1.30 20.11 0.90
CA ARG A 101 -2.58 20.70 1.26
C ARG A 101 -2.41 21.55 2.49
N ASP A 102 -3.23 22.58 2.61
CA ASP A 102 -3.41 23.29 3.88
C ASP A 102 -4.12 22.40 4.92
N GLU A 103 -4.22 22.90 6.12
CA GLU A 103 -4.80 22.18 7.24
C GLU A 103 -6.27 21.79 7.01
N THR A 104 -7.06 22.68 6.48
CA THR A 104 -8.48 22.41 6.19
C THR A 104 -8.63 21.32 5.13
N GLN A 105 -7.88 21.44 4.05
CA GLN A 105 -7.93 20.49 2.95
C GLN A 105 -7.45 19.10 3.34
N ILE A 106 -6.42 18.99 4.20
CA ILE A 106 -5.93 17.69 4.63
C ILE A 106 -6.90 16.99 5.56
N LYS A 107 -7.60 17.73 6.47
CA LYS A 107 -8.69 17.17 7.31
C LYS A 107 -9.80 16.56 6.44
N ILE A 108 -10.27 17.32 5.45
CA ILE A 108 -11.30 16.85 4.50
C ILE A 108 -10.81 15.59 3.77
N ARG A 109 -9.57 15.62 3.29
CA ARG A 109 -8.99 14.48 2.55
C ARG A 109 -8.89 13.23 3.41
N PHE A 110 -8.38 13.36 4.64
CA PHE A 110 -8.24 12.26 5.59
C PHE A 110 -9.60 11.65 5.94
N ASN A 111 -10.56 12.48 6.40
CA ASN A 111 -11.89 12.02 6.77
C ASN A 111 -12.68 11.43 5.58
N THR A 112 -12.42 11.92 4.36
CA THR A 112 -13.01 11.34 3.14
C THR A 112 -12.46 9.95 2.87
N LEU A 113 -11.16 9.75 3.05
CA LEU A 113 -10.55 8.42 2.89
C LEU A 113 -11.09 7.44 3.94
N VAL A 114 -11.16 7.82 5.22
CA VAL A 114 -11.74 6.99 6.27
C VAL A 114 -13.12 6.48 5.83
N ARG A 115 -14.03 7.40 5.48
CA ARG A 115 -15.39 7.03 5.03
C ARG A 115 -15.40 6.15 3.78
N GLN A 116 -14.47 6.35 2.84
CA GLN A 116 -14.39 5.52 1.64
C GLN A 116 -13.96 4.09 1.94
N PHE A 117 -13.03 3.90 2.87
CA PHE A 117 -12.61 2.58 3.31
C PHE A 117 -13.68 1.88 4.13
N GLU A 118 -14.34 2.58 5.06
CA GLU A 118 -15.46 2.05 5.85
C GLU A 118 -16.63 1.57 4.98
N ASN A 119 -16.97 2.33 3.94
CA ASN A 119 -18.06 2.00 3.01
C ASN A 119 -17.65 1.00 1.92
N ASN A 120 -16.46 0.42 1.98
CA ASN A 120 -15.99 -0.55 1.01
C ASN A 120 -15.91 -1.94 1.63
N ASP A 121 -16.80 -2.83 1.20
CA ASP A 121 -16.94 -4.20 1.72
C ASP A 121 -15.66 -5.06 1.66
N LYS A 122 -14.64 -4.62 0.89
CA LYS A 122 -13.34 -5.28 0.82
C LYS A 122 -12.47 -5.06 2.05
N TYR A 123 -12.86 -4.13 2.93
CA TYR A 123 -12.05 -3.75 4.08
C TYR A 123 -12.81 -3.95 5.37
N VAL A 124 -12.05 -4.17 6.45
CA VAL A 124 -12.53 -4.16 7.83
C VAL A 124 -11.68 -3.15 8.58
N TYR A 125 -12.34 -2.33 9.30
CA TYR A 125 -11.73 -1.35 10.17
C TYR A 125 -11.04 -2.02 11.37
N PHE A 126 -9.78 -1.64 11.65
CA PHE A 126 -9.05 -2.03 12.84
C PHE A 126 -8.86 -0.86 13.80
N TYR A 127 -8.48 0.28 13.25
CA TYR A 127 -8.28 1.51 14.01
C TYR A 127 -8.48 2.72 13.10
N GLU A 128 -9.22 3.70 13.58
CA GLU A 128 -9.40 4.96 12.89
C GLU A 128 -9.46 6.13 13.86
N GLN A 129 -9.16 7.30 13.33
CA GLN A 129 -9.42 8.56 13.96
C GLN A 129 -10.15 9.44 12.95
N THR A 130 -11.27 10.00 13.34
CA THR A 130 -11.84 11.14 12.62
C THR A 130 -11.26 12.43 13.19
N ILE A 131 -10.99 13.38 12.31
CA ILE A 131 -10.43 14.67 12.70
C ILE A 131 -11.59 15.66 12.79
N ALA A 132 -11.77 16.28 13.95
CA ALA A 132 -12.79 17.30 14.15
C ALA A 132 -12.45 18.58 13.34
N ASP A 133 -13.49 19.30 12.90
CA ASP A 133 -13.30 20.48 12.06
C ASP A 133 -12.52 21.59 12.77
N ASP A 134 -12.67 21.71 14.09
CA ASP A 134 -12.00 22.68 14.96
C ASP A 134 -10.64 22.21 15.49
N GLU A 135 -10.22 20.99 15.19
CA GLU A 135 -8.92 20.47 15.64
C GLU A 135 -7.76 21.15 14.92
N ASP A 136 -6.82 21.71 15.68
CA ASP A 136 -5.56 22.29 15.16
C ASP A 136 -4.54 21.17 14.92
N ILE A 137 -4.46 20.70 13.67
CA ILE A 137 -3.53 19.61 13.28
C ILE A 137 -2.08 20.02 13.51
N SER A 138 -1.73 21.27 13.18
CA SER A 138 -0.38 21.78 13.34
C SER A 138 0.09 21.68 14.77
N TYR A 139 -0.71 22.19 15.69
CA TYR A 139 -0.42 22.12 17.12
C TYR A 139 -0.36 20.68 17.62
N GLN A 140 -1.33 19.85 17.25
CA GLN A 140 -1.40 18.46 17.67
C GLN A 140 -0.18 17.66 17.21
N MET A 141 0.21 17.78 15.95
CA MET A 141 1.37 17.06 15.40
C MET A 141 2.70 17.60 15.96
N THR A 142 2.86 18.91 16.01
CA THR A 142 4.13 19.55 16.38
C THR A 142 4.38 19.51 17.87
N VAL A 143 3.39 19.86 18.70
CA VAL A 143 3.51 19.98 20.16
C VAL A 143 3.16 18.67 20.86
N ASN A 144 1.99 18.11 20.56
CA ASN A 144 1.48 16.92 21.23
C ASN A 144 2.00 15.60 20.60
N LYS A 145 2.75 15.69 19.50
CA LYS A 145 3.29 14.51 18.75
C LYS A 145 2.21 13.53 18.34
N LYS A 146 0.96 14.01 18.18
CA LYS A 146 -0.16 13.21 17.73
C LYS A 146 0.06 12.76 16.29
N GLN A 147 -0.18 11.49 16.04
CA GLN A 147 -0.22 10.92 14.70
C GLN A 147 -1.67 10.70 14.30
N TYR A 148 -2.01 11.04 13.07
CA TYR A 148 -3.34 10.81 12.50
C TYR A 148 -3.28 9.62 11.59
N GLU A 149 -3.83 8.50 12.03
CA GLU A 149 -3.76 7.22 11.35
C GLU A 149 -5.13 6.58 11.21
N ALA A 150 -5.31 5.81 10.13
CA ALA A 150 -6.42 4.90 9.99
C ALA A 150 -5.89 3.57 9.41
N VAL A 151 -6.30 2.46 10.02
CA VAL A 151 -5.77 1.12 9.73
C VAL A 151 -6.92 0.17 9.41
N PHE A 152 -6.81 -0.52 8.29
CA PHE A 152 -7.82 -1.43 7.77
C PHE A 152 -7.19 -2.78 7.41
N GLY A 153 -7.91 -3.87 7.72
CA GLY A 153 -7.62 -5.19 7.18
C GLY A 153 -8.27 -5.37 5.81
N GLN A 154 -7.54 -5.86 4.82
CA GLN A 154 -8.13 -6.24 3.55
C GLN A 154 -8.68 -7.67 3.62
N LYS A 155 -9.98 -7.85 3.35
CA LYS A 155 -10.64 -9.17 3.31
C LYS A 155 -10.09 -10.04 2.18
N GLY A 156 -10.04 -11.35 2.42
CA GLY A 156 -9.83 -12.34 1.39
C GLY A 156 -11.03 -12.48 0.44
N GLU A 157 -10.84 -13.23 -0.61
CA GLU A 157 -11.94 -13.55 -1.56
C GLU A 157 -13.04 -14.36 -0.90
N ASP A 158 -12.69 -15.16 0.12
CA ASP A 158 -13.60 -15.93 0.98
C ASP A 158 -14.18 -15.10 2.16
N GLY A 159 -13.85 -13.80 2.24
CA GLY A 159 -14.26 -12.91 3.33
C GLY A 159 -13.40 -13.02 4.59
N THR A 160 -12.37 -13.84 4.62
CA THR A 160 -11.48 -13.96 5.78
C THR A 160 -10.74 -12.67 6.06
N ILE A 161 -10.52 -12.41 7.35
CA ILE A 161 -9.72 -11.28 7.84
C ILE A 161 -8.38 -11.85 8.30
N ASP A 162 -7.29 -11.22 7.88
CA ASP A 162 -5.95 -11.60 8.25
C ASP A 162 -5.13 -10.33 8.58
N GLU A 163 -4.59 -10.28 9.78
CA GLU A 163 -3.78 -9.16 10.29
C GLU A 163 -2.48 -8.94 9.51
N LYS A 164 -2.15 -9.84 8.60
CA LYS A 164 -1.01 -9.70 7.70
C LYS A 164 -1.35 -9.00 6.38
N ARG A 165 -2.62 -8.69 6.15
CA ARG A 165 -3.12 -7.97 4.98
C ARG A 165 -3.64 -6.60 5.38
N ILE A 166 -2.72 -5.66 5.61
CA ILE A 166 -3.04 -4.34 6.16
C ILE A 166 -2.98 -3.28 5.08
N VAL A 167 -3.93 -2.35 5.13
CA VAL A 167 -3.89 -1.08 4.42
C VAL A 167 -4.08 0.03 5.44
N TRP A 168 -3.17 1.00 5.45
CA TRP A 168 -3.25 2.10 6.39
C TRP A 168 -2.78 3.39 5.75
N PHE A 169 -3.18 4.51 6.33
CA PHE A 169 -2.74 5.82 5.88
C PHE A 169 -2.60 6.78 7.05
N THR A 170 -1.76 7.79 6.84
CA THR A 170 -1.45 8.80 7.83
C THR A 170 -1.27 10.16 7.18
N ILE A 171 -1.40 11.21 7.98
CA ILE A 171 -0.99 12.55 7.60
C ILE A 171 0.50 12.69 7.84
N VAL A 172 1.22 13.19 6.84
CA VAL A 172 2.64 13.56 6.96
C VAL A 172 2.81 15.04 6.66
N GLU A 173 3.65 15.70 7.45
CA GLU A 173 4.04 17.09 7.22
C GLU A 173 5.07 17.18 6.10
N GLY A 174 4.91 18.13 5.19
CA GLY A 174 5.84 18.47 4.15
C GLY A 174 6.45 19.86 4.39
N SER A 175 7.24 20.36 3.44
CA SER A 175 7.88 21.67 3.55
C SER A 175 6.91 22.85 3.59
N ASP A 176 5.73 22.71 3.03
CA ASP A 176 4.73 23.75 2.80
C ASP A 176 3.28 23.22 2.92
N GLY A 177 3.01 22.40 3.94
CA GLY A 177 1.71 21.83 4.25
C GLY A 177 1.74 20.34 4.49
N TYR A 178 0.63 19.65 4.23
CA TYR A 178 0.38 18.27 4.62
C TYR A 178 0.08 17.38 3.41
N LYS A 179 0.35 16.09 3.54
CA LYS A 179 0.03 15.05 2.55
C LYS A 179 -0.55 13.84 3.22
N ILE A 180 -1.26 13.03 2.46
CA ILE A 180 -1.53 11.64 2.84
C ILE A 180 -0.38 10.76 2.35
N ALA A 181 0.14 9.94 3.26
CA ALA A 181 0.91 8.75 2.94
C ALA A 181 0.02 7.53 3.19
N MET A 182 -0.04 6.61 2.22
CA MET A 182 -0.86 5.40 2.30
C MET A 182 -0.03 4.18 1.98
N PHE A 183 -0.29 3.08 2.66
CA PHE A 183 0.53 1.87 2.63
C PHE A 183 -0.36 0.63 2.45
N TYR A 184 0.06 -0.24 1.54
CA TYR A 184 -0.51 -1.57 1.32
C TYR A 184 0.53 -2.59 1.73
N ASP A 185 0.35 -3.17 2.91
CA ASP A 185 1.33 -4.05 3.55
C ASP A 185 1.00 -5.52 3.29
N ASN A 186 1.99 -6.26 2.84
CA ASN A 186 2.02 -7.70 2.88
C ASN A 186 3.01 -8.15 3.96
N LYS A 187 2.52 -8.30 5.18
CA LYS A 187 3.35 -8.71 6.32
C LYS A 187 3.89 -10.15 6.24
N TYR A 188 3.48 -10.92 5.24
CA TYR A 188 4.09 -12.22 4.99
C TYR A 188 5.49 -12.12 4.39
N ASN A 189 5.81 -10.99 3.76
CA ASN A 189 7.11 -10.70 3.16
C ASN A 189 7.98 -9.79 4.04
N GLU A 190 7.48 -9.34 5.20
CA GLU A 190 8.30 -8.61 6.17
C GLU A 190 9.18 -9.60 6.94
N ALA A 191 10.42 -9.20 7.23
CA ALA A 191 11.28 -9.95 8.15
C ALA A 191 10.64 -10.00 9.54
N ASP A 192 10.53 -11.18 10.11
CA ASP A 192 9.88 -11.39 11.41
C ASP A 192 10.82 -11.11 12.60
N GLY A 193 12.06 -10.70 12.34
CA GLY A 193 13.07 -10.42 13.34
C GLY A 193 13.60 -11.67 14.05
N SER A 194 13.29 -12.88 13.53
CA SER A 194 13.79 -14.13 14.13
C SER A 194 15.30 -14.30 14.04
N ASP A 195 15.95 -13.47 13.21
CA ASP A 195 17.42 -13.45 13.00
C ASP A 195 18.16 -12.41 13.87
N LEU A 196 17.46 -11.73 14.80
CA LEU A 196 18.02 -10.73 15.70
C LEU A 196 18.55 -11.32 17.01
#